data_75d4589352c042abc2546cfbff692817
#
_entry.id   75d4589352c042abc2546cfbff692817
#
_cell.length_a   1.000
_cell.length_b   1.000
_cell.length_c   1.000
_cell.angle_alpha   90.00
_cell.angle_beta   90.00
_cell.angle_gamma   90.00
#
_symmetry.space_group_name_H-M   'P 1'
#
loop_
_entity.id
_entity.type
_entity.pdbx_description
1 polymer ?
#
loop_
_entity_poly.entity_id
_entity_poly.type
_entity_poly.pdbx_seq_one_letter_code
_entity_poly.pdbx_strand_id
1 'polypeptide(L)'
;MAIQILSDLHLEAPKGYDVFDIEPRAPHLALLGDIGNVAAHKDDFFGFLTRQLQKFRTVIFLPGNHEAYDSNWPETLALLRVFQEDSNVRKDTSLGEFILLDRGVLRLPDTNTVILGCSLFSYIPPESEMAVSMGLNDFFQTDKWDVQAHNEMHKRDLSWLNAQVAGLEDSDANIVIFSHWSPTLDARASDPRHASSPITSAFSTDLSKEKCFKSSRVKLWAFGHTHYNCDFVVDRVNGAGPLRLVANQRGYYFAQGAGFDIDKTVEV
;
A
#
# COMPACT_ATOMS: atom_id res chain seq x y z
N MET A 1 13.21 6.18 -13.45
CA MET A 1 13.81 5.30 -12.41
C MET A 1 12.81 4.19 -12.11
N ALA A 2 13.29 2.92 -12.07
CA ALA A 2 12.41 1.77 -11.87
C ALA A 2 12.26 1.42 -10.38
N ILE A 3 11.05 1.02 -9.99
CA ILE A 3 10.71 0.47 -8.68
C ILE A 3 9.99 -0.87 -8.91
N GLN A 4 10.45 -1.93 -8.26
CA GLN A 4 9.74 -3.21 -8.23
C GLN A 4 8.61 -3.12 -7.22
N ILE A 5 7.37 -3.47 -7.59
CA ILE A 5 6.19 -3.32 -6.74
C ILE A 5 5.54 -4.67 -6.47
N LEU A 6 5.26 -4.93 -5.20
CA LEU A 6 4.54 -6.14 -4.73
C LEU A 6 3.59 -5.74 -3.59
N SER A 7 2.50 -6.47 -3.49
CA SER A 7 1.50 -6.32 -2.44
C SER A 7 0.84 -7.66 -2.12
N ASP A 8 0.18 -7.73 -0.96
CA ASP A 8 -0.69 -8.85 -0.57
C ASP A 8 0.03 -10.21 -0.65
N LEU A 9 1.24 -10.27 -0.10
CA LEU A 9 2.06 -11.50 -0.12
C LEU A 9 1.54 -12.56 0.84
N HIS A 10 0.88 -12.15 1.94
CA HIS A 10 0.28 -12.99 2.96
C HIS A 10 1.22 -14.12 3.42
N LEU A 11 2.42 -13.72 3.85
CA LEU A 11 3.45 -14.66 4.29
C LEU A 11 3.17 -15.26 5.67
N GLU A 12 2.11 -14.82 6.34
CA GLU A 12 1.64 -15.37 7.60
C GLU A 12 0.88 -16.70 7.43
N ALA A 13 0.25 -16.94 6.27
CA ALA A 13 -0.66 -18.08 6.07
C ALA A 13 -0.55 -18.75 4.68
N PRO A 14 0.13 -19.91 4.58
CA PRO A 14 1.01 -20.52 5.56
C PRO A 14 2.29 -19.72 5.75
N LYS A 15 2.94 -19.85 6.92
CA LYS A 15 4.21 -19.18 7.19
C LYS A 15 5.21 -19.42 6.08
N GLY A 16 5.56 -18.34 5.35
CA GLY A 16 6.40 -18.39 4.18
C GLY A 16 7.49 -17.32 4.16
N TYR A 17 7.69 -16.63 5.29
CA TYR A 17 8.66 -15.54 5.38
C TYR A 17 10.09 -15.96 5.02
N ASP A 18 10.50 -17.17 5.38
CA ASP A 18 11.84 -17.71 5.17
C ASP A 18 12.06 -18.29 3.76
N VAL A 19 10.98 -18.68 3.08
CA VAL A 19 11.04 -19.31 1.76
C VAL A 19 10.64 -18.41 0.61
N PHE A 20 9.89 -17.35 0.88
CA PHE A 20 9.52 -16.39 -0.17
C PHE A 20 10.71 -15.49 -0.50
N ASP A 21 11.17 -15.60 -1.73
CA ASP A 21 12.34 -14.88 -2.21
C ASP A 21 11.98 -13.92 -3.34
N ILE A 22 12.57 -12.71 -3.30
CA ILE A 22 12.37 -11.66 -4.31
C ILE A 22 13.73 -11.38 -4.94
N GLU A 23 13.84 -11.69 -6.23
CA GLU A 23 15.01 -11.31 -7.02
C GLU A 23 14.90 -9.85 -7.49
N PRO A 24 15.91 -9.00 -7.28
CA PRO A 24 15.86 -7.61 -7.70
C PRO A 24 15.74 -7.44 -9.22
N ARG A 25 14.70 -6.70 -9.64
CA ARG A 25 14.52 -6.22 -11.02
C ARG A 25 14.67 -4.70 -11.13
N ALA A 26 14.78 -4.05 -9.97
CA ALA A 26 15.02 -2.62 -9.85
C ALA A 26 15.84 -2.36 -8.58
N PRO A 27 16.50 -1.19 -8.46
CA PRO A 27 17.23 -0.87 -7.23
C PRO A 27 16.33 -0.61 -6.01
N HIS A 28 15.05 -0.35 -6.21
CA HIS A 28 14.07 -0.05 -5.18
C HIS A 28 12.95 -1.08 -5.20
N LEU A 29 12.57 -1.56 -4.02
CA LEU A 29 11.41 -2.43 -3.80
C LEU A 29 10.34 -1.65 -3.04
N ALA A 30 9.10 -1.67 -3.53
CA ALA A 30 7.93 -1.17 -2.80
C ALA A 30 7.01 -2.34 -2.42
N LEU A 31 6.77 -2.48 -1.12
CA LEU A 31 5.87 -3.44 -0.51
C LEU A 31 4.62 -2.69 -0.03
N LEU A 32 3.50 -2.89 -0.72
CA LEU A 32 2.30 -2.07 -0.56
C LEU A 32 1.25 -2.70 0.39
N GLY A 33 1.73 -3.26 1.49
CA GLY A 33 0.90 -3.84 2.56
C GLY A 33 0.52 -5.30 2.36
N ASP A 34 -0.02 -5.87 3.42
CA ASP A 34 -0.41 -7.27 3.53
C ASP A 34 0.75 -8.24 3.21
N ILE A 35 1.92 -7.90 3.75
CA ILE A 35 3.10 -8.77 3.68
C ILE A 35 2.98 -9.87 4.72
N GLY A 36 2.38 -9.55 5.86
CA GLY A 36 2.10 -10.48 6.95
C GLY A 36 1.83 -9.79 8.28
N ASN A 37 1.75 -10.57 9.36
CA ASN A 37 1.44 -10.07 10.69
C ASN A 37 2.70 -9.57 11.41
N VAL A 38 2.74 -8.30 11.80
CA VAL A 38 3.95 -7.69 12.38
C VAL A 38 4.20 -8.17 13.81
N ALA A 39 3.22 -8.03 14.69
CA ALA A 39 3.40 -8.35 16.12
C ALA A 39 3.45 -9.86 16.35
N ALA A 40 2.51 -10.62 15.80
CA ALA A 40 2.42 -12.07 16.00
C ALA A 40 3.60 -12.84 15.38
N HIS A 41 4.17 -12.34 14.29
CA HIS A 41 5.29 -12.99 13.59
C HIS A 41 6.54 -12.09 13.54
N LYS A 42 6.80 -11.32 14.59
CA LYS A 42 7.79 -10.25 14.65
C LYS A 42 9.15 -10.63 14.07
N ASP A 43 9.73 -11.73 14.55
CA ASP A 43 11.08 -12.12 14.16
C ASP A 43 11.14 -12.58 12.70
N ASP A 44 10.13 -13.33 12.25
CA ASP A 44 10.03 -13.82 10.88
C ASP A 44 9.77 -12.65 9.90
N PHE A 45 8.87 -11.74 10.27
CA PHE A 45 8.52 -10.56 9.48
C PHE A 45 9.72 -9.63 9.28
N PHE A 46 10.39 -9.25 10.36
CA PHE A 46 11.57 -8.39 10.26
C PHE A 46 12.79 -9.12 9.69
N GLY A 47 12.88 -10.42 9.87
CA GLY A 47 13.85 -11.26 9.18
C GLY A 47 13.67 -11.23 7.66
N PHE A 48 12.42 -11.30 7.19
CA PHE A 48 12.08 -11.16 5.78
C PHE A 48 12.48 -9.78 5.24
N LEU A 49 12.09 -8.69 5.92
CA LEU A 49 12.46 -7.32 5.50
C LEU A 49 13.97 -7.12 5.48
N THR A 50 14.69 -7.66 6.47
CA THR A 50 16.17 -7.58 6.52
C THR A 50 16.80 -8.26 5.31
N ARG A 51 16.29 -9.41 4.88
CA ARG A 51 16.79 -10.07 3.65
C ARG A 51 16.53 -9.23 2.40
N GLN A 52 15.40 -8.51 2.34
CA GLN A 52 15.17 -7.59 1.22
C GLN A 52 16.14 -6.39 1.27
N LEU A 53 16.46 -5.86 2.45
CA LEU A 53 17.46 -4.80 2.62
C LEU A 53 18.87 -5.21 2.21
N GLN A 54 19.19 -6.50 2.23
CA GLN A 54 20.47 -7.03 1.71
C GLN A 54 20.53 -7.02 0.18
N LYS A 55 19.38 -7.00 -0.51
CA LYS A 55 19.26 -7.13 -1.95
C LYS A 55 18.95 -5.80 -2.65
N PHE A 56 18.19 -4.94 -2.02
CA PHE A 56 17.70 -3.69 -2.59
C PHE A 56 18.38 -2.47 -1.96
N ARG A 57 18.60 -1.44 -2.76
CA ARG A 57 19.13 -0.16 -2.26
C ARG A 57 18.16 0.51 -1.29
N THR A 58 16.84 0.36 -1.54
CA THR A 58 15.79 0.90 -0.69
C THR A 58 14.61 -0.07 -0.68
N VAL A 59 14.07 -0.35 0.49
CA VAL A 59 12.80 -1.04 0.68
C VAL A 59 11.79 -0.02 1.19
N ILE A 60 10.83 0.32 0.36
CA ILE A 60 9.72 1.22 0.66
C ILE A 60 8.56 0.35 1.13
N PHE A 61 8.04 0.62 2.30
CA PHE A 61 7.00 -0.18 2.91
C PHE A 61 5.84 0.69 3.40
N LEU A 62 4.63 0.28 3.16
CA LEU A 62 3.45 0.79 3.84
C LEU A 62 2.60 -0.37 4.37
N PRO A 63 1.94 -0.23 5.54
CA PRO A 63 1.15 -1.30 6.11
C PRO A 63 -0.23 -1.43 5.44
N GLY A 64 -0.67 -2.67 5.22
CA GLY A 64 -2.05 -3.05 4.96
C GLY A 64 -2.78 -3.42 6.24
N ASN A 65 -3.93 -4.11 6.14
CA ASN A 65 -4.70 -4.51 7.32
C ASN A 65 -4.08 -5.69 8.07
N HIS A 66 -3.49 -6.66 7.37
CA HIS A 66 -2.89 -7.83 7.99
C HIS A 66 -1.69 -7.54 8.89
N GLU A 67 -1.00 -6.44 8.67
CA GLU A 67 0.10 -6.02 9.56
C GLU A 67 -0.36 -5.82 10.99
N ALA A 68 -1.61 -5.42 11.24
CA ALA A 68 -2.16 -5.17 12.57
C ALA A 68 -2.90 -6.38 13.18
N TYR A 69 -3.05 -7.49 12.45
CA TYR A 69 -3.75 -8.69 12.94
C TYR A 69 -3.03 -9.29 14.15
N ASP A 70 -3.81 -9.86 15.05
CA ASP A 70 -3.38 -10.38 16.36
C ASP A 70 -2.68 -9.32 17.25
N SER A 71 -2.97 -8.02 17.00
CA SER A 71 -2.43 -6.86 17.67
C SER A 71 -3.34 -5.64 17.47
N ASN A 72 -2.74 -4.45 17.47
CA ASN A 72 -3.43 -3.17 17.21
C ASN A 72 -2.55 -2.22 16.39
N TRP A 73 -3.18 -1.22 15.77
CA TRP A 73 -2.48 -0.24 14.94
C TRP A 73 -1.37 0.52 15.66
N PRO A 74 -1.56 1.04 16.90
CA PRO A 74 -0.49 1.73 17.63
C PRO A 74 0.75 0.87 17.85
N GLU A 75 0.59 -0.39 18.25
CA GLU A 75 1.69 -1.32 18.48
C GLU A 75 2.39 -1.67 17.18
N THR A 76 1.64 -2.01 16.14
CA THR A 76 2.16 -2.31 14.80
C THR A 76 3.02 -1.18 14.26
N LEU A 77 2.53 0.06 14.30
CA LEU A 77 3.28 1.21 13.82
C LEU A 77 4.50 1.51 14.71
N ALA A 78 4.42 1.30 16.02
CA ALA A 78 5.57 1.45 16.90
C ALA A 78 6.69 0.45 16.56
N LEU A 79 6.35 -0.82 16.34
CA LEU A 79 7.32 -1.85 15.94
C LEU A 79 7.99 -1.54 14.59
N LEU A 80 7.20 -1.09 13.60
CA LEU A 80 7.72 -0.70 12.28
C LEU A 80 8.65 0.52 12.35
N ARG A 81 8.34 1.52 13.19
CA ARG A 81 9.22 2.68 13.39
C ARG A 81 10.52 2.31 14.08
N VAL A 82 10.46 1.46 15.11
CA VAL A 82 11.67 0.95 15.76
C VAL A 82 12.55 0.20 14.76
N PHE A 83 11.95 -0.65 13.92
CA PHE A 83 12.69 -1.34 12.87
C PHE A 83 13.33 -0.37 11.87
N GLN A 84 12.62 0.71 11.46
CA GLN A 84 13.18 1.74 10.59
C GLN A 84 14.38 2.45 11.24
N GLU A 85 14.24 2.84 12.50
CA GLU A 85 15.33 3.50 13.24
C GLU A 85 16.53 2.58 13.37
N ASP A 86 16.31 1.34 13.82
CA ASP A 86 17.38 0.34 14.00
C ASP A 86 18.11 -0.01 12.70
N SER A 87 17.38 -0.24 11.62
CA SER A 87 17.96 -0.61 10.31
C SER A 87 18.76 0.53 9.70
N ASN A 88 18.29 1.77 9.84
CA ASN A 88 18.94 2.94 9.25
C ASN A 88 20.11 3.48 10.11
N VAL A 89 20.07 3.24 11.44
CA VAL A 89 21.17 3.63 12.37
C VAL A 89 22.31 2.61 12.37
N ARG A 90 22.02 1.34 12.17
CA ARG A 90 23.07 0.33 11.96
C ARG A 90 23.80 0.72 10.69
N LYS A 91 24.93 1.40 10.84
CA LYS A 91 25.87 1.74 9.76
C LYS A 91 26.50 0.50 9.09
N ASP A 92 25.74 -0.57 8.99
CA ASP A 92 26.10 -1.71 8.17
C ASP A 92 25.88 -1.31 6.72
N THR A 93 26.98 -0.90 6.07
CA THR A 93 26.99 -0.47 4.68
C THR A 93 26.54 -1.56 3.69
N SER A 94 26.25 -2.77 4.19
CA SER A 94 25.74 -3.89 3.41
C SER A 94 24.21 -3.88 3.29
N LEU A 95 23.48 -3.09 4.11
CA LEU A 95 22.02 -3.01 4.08
C LEU A 95 21.57 -1.76 3.31
N GLY A 96 20.49 -1.92 2.54
CA GLY A 96 19.75 -0.81 1.97
C GLY A 96 18.97 -0.02 3.03
N GLU A 97 18.33 1.06 2.60
CA GLU A 97 17.53 1.94 3.46
C GLU A 97 16.09 1.42 3.55
N PHE A 98 15.55 1.34 4.77
CA PHE A 98 14.13 1.06 5.01
C PHE A 98 13.34 2.35 5.15
N ILE A 99 12.28 2.51 4.36
CA ILE A 99 11.40 3.70 4.36
C ILE A 99 9.98 3.27 4.67
N LEU A 100 9.50 3.61 5.86
CA LEU A 100 8.11 3.42 6.26
C LEU A 100 7.24 4.58 5.74
N LEU A 101 6.22 4.27 4.96
CA LEU A 101 5.25 5.24 4.47
C LEU A 101 3.93 5.19 5.29
N ASP A 102 3.99 5.60 6.55
CA ASP A 102 2.81 5.94 7.36
C ASP A 102 2.56 7.46 7.23
N ARG A 103 1.84 7.89 6.20
CA ARG A 103 1.79 9.28 5.73
C ARG A 103 3.21 9.82 5.49
N GLY A 104 3.95 9.08 4.70
CA GLY A 104 5.35 9.34 4.40
C GLY A 104 5.56 10.02 3.05
N VAL A 105 6.61 10.83 2.98
CA VAL A 105 7.07 11.49 1.76
C VAL A 105 8.50 11.05 1.49
N LEU A 106 8.73 10.46 0.31
CA LEU A 106 10.06 10.11 -0.15
C LEU A 106 10.39 10.91 -1.43
N ARG A 107 11.46 11.67 -1.41
CA ARG A 107 12.00 12.34 -2.61
C ARG A 107 13.09 11.46 -3.20
N LEU A 108 12.90 11.03 -4.44
CA LEU A 108 13.93 10.21 -5.10
C LEU A 108 15.10 11.10 -5.54
N PRO A 109 16.33 10.75 -5.12
CA PRO A 109 17.52 11.51 -5.51
C PRO A 109 17.67 11.62 -7.04
N ASP A 110 18.22 12.75 -7.50
CA ASP A 110 18.53 13.00 -8.91
C ASP A 110 17.31 12.93 -9.86
N THR A 111 16.09 13.05 -9.32
CA THR A 111 14.86 13.09 -10.10
C THR A 111 13.91 14.15 -9.56
N ASN A 112 12.87 14.49 -10.35
CA ASN A 112 11.77 15.33 -9.90
C ASN A 112 10.63 14.49 -9.28
N THR A 113 10.89 13.23 -8.92
CA THR A 113 9.85 12.32 -8.43
C THR A 113 9.73 12.41 -6.91
N VAL A 114 8.49 12.58 -6.47
CA VAL A 114 8.08 12.53 -5.06
C VAL A 114 7.11 11.40 -4.88
N ILE A 115 7.45 10.45 -4.01
CA ILE A 115 6.55 9.36 -3.61
C ILE A 115 5.82 9.78 -2.35
N LEU A 116 4.50 9.70 -2.38
CA LEU A 116 3.62 9.89 -1.24
C LEU A 116 2.99 8.54 -0.90
N GLY A 117 3.01 8.15 0.38
CA GLY A 117 2.43 6.86 0.75
C GLY A 117 1.72 6.87 2.11
N CYS A 118 0.62 6.14 2.17
CA CYS A 118 -0.14 5.84 3.37
C CYS A 118 -1.00 4.59 3.13
N SER A 119 -1.49 3.97 4.20
CA SER A 119 -2.44 2.84 4.07
C SER A 119 -3.68 3.27 3.30
N LEU A 120 -4.19 4.48 3.54
CA LEU A 120 -5.35 5.15 2.95
C LEU A 120 -6.68 4.66 3.55
N PHE A 121 -6.81 3.36 3.83
CA PHE A 121 -8.09 2.75 4.19
C PHE A 121 -9.17 3.04 3.14
N SER A 122 -10.41 2.67 3.42
CA SER A 122 -11.56 2.99 2.57
C SER A 122 -12.65 3.71 3.37
N TYR A 123 -13.54 4.40 2.68
CA TYR A 123 -14.73 4.95 3.33
C TYR A 123 -15.87 3.93 3.33
N ILE A 124 -16.30 3.55 4.52
CA ILE A 124 -17.46 2.66 4.74
C ILE A 124 -18.66 3.54 5.06
N PRO A 125 -19.64 3.65 4.14
CA PRO A 125 -20.82 4.47 4.36
C PRO A 125 -21.80 3.78 5.35
N PRO A 126 -22.66 4.55 6.04
CA PRO A 126 -23.56 4.02 7.08
C PRO A 126 -24.44 2.85 6.62
N GLU A 127 -24.88 2.86 5.37
CA GLU A 127 -25.69 1.78 4.79
C GLU A 127 -24.96 0.46 4.62
N SER A 128 -23.63 0.48 4.56
CA SER A 128 -22.76 -0.71 4.44
C SER A 128 -22.18 -1.16 5.77
N GLU A 129 -22.27 -0.35 6.83
CA GLU A 129 -21.58 -0.56 8.11
C GLU A 129 -21.86 -1.95 8.71
N MET A 130 -23.13 -2.37 8.76
CA MET A 130 -23.49 -3.67 9.30
C MET A 130 -22.90 -4.82 8.48
N ALA A 131 -23.00 -4.76 7.16
CA ALA A 131 -22.47 -5.81 6.29
C ALA A 131 -20.95 -5.91 6.38
N VAL A 132 -20.27 -4.76 6.42
CA VAL A 132 -18.80 -4.69 6.49
C VAL A 132 -18.31 -5.12 7.87
N SER A 133 -18.93 -4.65 8.97
CA SER A 133 -18.52 -5.02 10.34
C SER A 133 -18.65 -6.52 10.62
N MET A 134 -19.59 -7.19 9.96
CA MET A 134 -19.79 -8.64 10.11
C MET A 134 -19.03 -9.47 9.08
N GLY A 135 -18.65 -8.88 7.95
CA GLY A 135 -18.07 -9.59 6.81
C GLY A 135 -16.56 -9.41 6.65
N LEU A 136 -15.95 -8.45 7.33
CA LEU A 136 -14.52 -8.18 7.23
C LEU A 136 -13.75 -8.70 8.44
N ASN A 137 -12.71 -9.48 8.20
CA ASN A 137 -11.88 -10.06 9.26
C ASN A 137 -11.16 -9.01 10.12
N ASP A 138 -10.89 -7.84 9.59
CA ASP A 138 -10.15 -6.76 10.24
C ASP A 138 -10.72 -6.42 11.63
N PHE A 139 -12.06 -6.40 11.74
CA PHE A 139 -12.76 -6.05 12.98
C PHE A 139 -12.73 -7.15 14.04
N PHE A 140 -12.32 -8.37 13.65
CA PHE A 140 -12.17 -9.52 14.56
C PHE A 140 -10.71 -9.81 14.88
N GLN A 141 -9.80 -9.44 13.98
CA GLN A 141 -8.38 -9.77 14.07
C GLN A 141 -7.53 -8.61 14.64
N THR A 142 -8.08 -7.39 14.66
CA THR A 142 -7.35 -6.21 15.14
C THR A 142 -8.00 -5.66 16.41
N ASP A 143 -7.26 -5.59 17.50
CA ASP A 143 -7.76 -5.11 18.78
C ASP A 143 -8.19 -3.64 18.70
N LYS A 144 -9.37 -3.33 19.28
CA LYS A 144 -9.95 -1.98 19.33
C LYS A 144 -10.14 -1.35 17.95
N TRP A 145 -10.45 -2.18 16.97
CA TRP A 145 -10.69 -1.76 15.60
C TRP A 145 -12.16 -1.97 15.23
N ASP A 146 -12.80 -0.91 14.79
CA ASP A 146 -14.20 -0.90 14.34
C ASP A 146 -14.37 -0.01 13.10
N VAL A 147 -15.55 0.05 12.54
CA VAL A 147 -15.86 0.85 11.36
C VAL A 147 -15.62 2.34 11.61
N GLN A 148 -15.87 2.83 12.81
CA GLN A 148 -15.61 4.23 13.15
C GLN A 148 -14.10 4.53 13.08
N ALA A 149 -13.28 3.71 13.74
CA ALA A 149 -11.82 3.86 13.73
C ALA A 149 -11.25 3.75 12.30
N HIS A 150 -11.76 2.81 11.50
CA HIS A 150 -11.41 2.65 10.10
C HIS A 150 -11.70 3.93 9.29
N ASN A 151 -12.91 4.47 9.40
CA ASN A 151 -13.31 5.71 8.71
C ASN A 151 -12.52 6.95 9.18
N GLU A 152 -12.17 7.02 10.46
CA GLU A 152 -11.31 8.10 10.99
C GLU A 152 -9.90 8.03 10.39
N MET A 153 -9.34 6.83 10.24
CA MET A 153 -8.04 6.64 9.59
C MET A 153 -8.11 7.01 8.11
N HIS A 154 -9.15 6.57 7.39
CA HIS A 154 -9.36 6.97 5.99
C HIS A 154 -9.40 8.50 5.85
N LYS A 155 -10.22 9.16 6.65
CA LYS A 155 -10.35 10.64 6.62
C LYS A 155 -8.99 11.33 6.89
N ARG A 156 -8.23 10.83 7.85
CA ARG A 156 -6.91 11.38 8.21
C ARG A 156 -5.90 11.21 7.07
N ASP A 157 -5.83 10.02 6.50
CA ASP A 157 -4.90 9.71 5.41
C ASP A 157 -5.25 10.47 4.14
N LEU A 158 -6.53 10.52 3.76
CA LEU A 158 -6.99 11.25 2.59
C LEU A 158 -6.76 12.78 2.73
N SER A 159 -7.03 13.34 3.93
CA SER A 159 -6.77 14.76 4.19
C SER A 159 -5.28 15.09 4.07
N TRP A 160 -4.42 14.24 4.61
CA TRP A 160 -2.97 14.37 4.50
C TRP A 160 -2.52 14.30 3.03
N LEU A 161 -3.00 13.30 2.29
CA LEU A 161 -2.63 13.09 0.89
C LEU A 161 -3.03 14.28 0.02
N ASN A 162 -4.25 14.78 0.19
CA ASN A 162 -4.73 15.98 -0.50
C ASN A 162 -3.88 17.21 -0.18
N ALA A 163 -3.47 17.39 1.07
CA ALA A 163 -2.63 18.50 1.50
C ALA A 163 -1.21 18.40 0.89
N GLN A 164 -0.60 17.20 0.86
CA GLN A 164 0.71 17.00 0.24
C GLN A 164 0.67 17.31 -1.26
N VAL A 165 -0.32 16.80 -1.98
CA VAL A 165 -0.49 17.07 -3.40
C VAL A 165 -0.72 18.55 -3.66
N ALA A 166 -1.56 19.21 -2.85
CA ALA A 166 -1.79 20.65 -2.97
C ALA A 166 -0.49 21.46 -2.76
N GLY A 167 0.34 21.07 -1.80
CA GLY A 167 1.63 21.72 -1.55
C GLY A 167 2.67 21.55 -2.67
N LEU A 168 2.48 20.57 -3.55
CA LEU A 168 3.36 20.29 -4.69
C LEU A 168 2.80 20.78 -6.03
N GLU A 169 1.60 21.36 -6.07
CA GLU A 169 0.89 21.70 -7.31
C GLU A 169 1.70 22.66 -8.20
N ASP A 170 2.33 23.67 -7.59
CA ASP A 170 3.10 24.70 -8.29
C ASP A 170 4.57 24.31 -8.53
N SER A 171 4.98 23.11 -8.11
CA SER A 171 6.32 22.57 -8.34
C SER A 171 6.42 21.86 -9.70
N ASP A 172 7.62 21.47 -10.10
CA ASP A 172 7.88 20.60 -11.24
C ASP A 172 7.81 19.09 -10.90
N ALA A 173 7.44 18.74 -9.67
CA ALA A 173 7.44 17.37 -9.18
C ALA A 173 6.49 16.46 -9.96
N ASN A 174 6.96 15.26 -10.31
CA ASN A 174 6.13 14.14 -10.67
C ASN A 174 5.77 13.38 -9.39
N ILE A 175 4.49 13.28 -9.09
CA ILE A 175 4.02 12.61 -7.89
C ILE A 175 3.63 11.17 -8.22
N VAL A 176 4.15 10.25 -7.42
CA VAL A 176 3.76 8.84 -7.38
C VAL A 176 3.05 8.61 -6.04
N ILE A 177 1.91 7.96 -6.05
CA ILE A 177 1.18 7.64 -4.83
C ILE A 177 1.20 6.12 -4.64
N PHE A 178 1.54 5.70 -3.43
CA PHE A 178 1.41 4.33 -2.97
C PHE A 178 0.38 4.25 -1.84
N SER A 179 -0.58 3.34 -1.98
CA SER A 179 -1.54 3.03 -0.92
C SER A 179 -1.74 1.53 -0.81
N HIS A 180 -2.34 1.08 0.29
CA HIS A 180 -2.80 -0.31 0.35
C HIS A 180 -4.21 -0.41 -0.21
N TRP A 181 -5.17 0.38 0.30
CA TRP A 181 -6.54 0.38 -0.23
C TRP A 181 -6.65 1.04 -1.61
N SER A 182 -7.58 0.53 -2.42
CA SER A 182 -7.82 1.01 -3.78
C SER A 182 -8.46 2.41 -3.79
N PRO A 183 -7.91 3.35 -4.60
CA PRO A 183 -8.45 4.71 -4.74
C PRO A 183 -9.61 4.83 -5.73
N THR A 184 -10.12 3.72 -6.28
CA THR A 184 -11.05 3.74 -7.39
C THR A 184 -12.09 2.63 -7.33
N LEU A 185 -13.28 2.90 -7.86
CA LEU A 185 -14.33 1.92 -8.13
C LEU A 185 -14.40 1.53 -9.62
N ASP A 186 -13.38 1.86 -10.41
CA ASP A 186 -13.32 1.46 -11.82
C ASP A 186 -13.35 -0.07 -11.94
N ALA A 187 -14.22 -0.61 -12.78
CA ALA A 187 -14.39 -2.06 -12.95
C ALA A 187 -13.11 -2.79 -13.40
N ARG A 188 -12.14 -2.06 -13.97
CA ARG A 188 -10.82 -2.60 -14.34
C ARG A 188 -9.91 -2.84 -13.12
N ALA A 189 -10.27 -2.32 -11.95
CA ALA A 189 -9.52 -2.43 -10.70
C ALA A 189 -10.18 -3.40 -9.70
N SER A 190 -11.26 -4.06 -10.06
CA SER A 190 -12.04 -4.95 -9.19
C SER A 190 -12.37 -6.26 -9.89
N ASP A 191 -12.39 -7.35 -9.13
CA ASP A 191 -12.85 -8.62 -9.63
C ASP A 191 -14.35 -8.55 -9.97
N PRO A 192 -14.76 -8.84 -11.22
CA PRO A 192 -16.18 -8.83 -11.62
C PRO A 192 -17.06 -9.73 -10.76
N ARG A 193 -16.50 -10.78 -10.13
CA ARG A 193 -17.22 -11.67 -9.21
C ARG A 193 -17.71 -10.96 -7.97
N HIS A 194 -17.10 -9.83 -7.59
CA HIS A 194 -17.43 -9.05 -6.40
C HIS A 194 -18.20 -7.75 -6.70
N ALA A 195 -18.56 -7.51 -7.96
CA ALA A 195 -19.20 -6.24 -8.40
C ALA A 195 -20.48 -5.86 -7.63
N SER A 196 -21.21 -6.85 -7.09
CA SER A 196 -22.43 -6.65 -6.28
C SER A 196 -22.25 -6.99 -4.81
N SER A 197 -21.01 -7.09 -4.31
CA SER A 197 -20.74 -7.43 -2.92
C SER A 197 -21.20 -6.30 -1.99
N PRO A 198 -21.93 -6.59 -0.91
CA PRO A 198 -22.37 -5.58 0.06
C PRO A 198 -21.22 -4.99 0.89
N ILE A 199 -20.02 -5.61 0.81
CA ILE A 199 -18.80 -5.16 1.53
C ILE A 199 -17.78 -4.48 0.62
N THR A 200 -18.13 -4.16 -0.64
CA THR A 200 -17.19 -3.52 -1.59
C THR A 200 -16.56 -2.24 -1.04
N SER A 201 -17.32 -1.46 -0.25
CA SER A 201 -16.83 -0.23 0.39
C SER A 201 -15.69 -0.47 1.38
N ALA A 202 -15.47 -1.69 1.85
CA ALA A 202 -14.33 -2.04 2.69
C ALA A 202 -13.00 -2.13 1.91
N PHE A 203 -13.06 -2.24 0.59
CA PHE A 203 -11.88 -2.49 -0.25
C PHE A 203 -11.46 -1.28 -1.09
N SER A 204 -12.41 -0.41 -1.41
CA SER A 204 -12.17 0.64 -2.40
C SER A 204 -13.02 1.89 -2.11
N THR A 205 -12.48 3.04 -2.45
CA THR A 205 -13.20 4.33 -2.41
C THR A 205 -13.02 5.07 -3.71
N ASP A 206 -14.08 5.67 -4.26
CA ASP A 206 -13.99 6.55 -5.41
C ASP A 206 -13.39 7.90 -5.02
N LEU A 207 -12.10 8.07 -5.30
CA LEU A 207 -11.38 9.33 -5.08
C LEU A 207 -11.30 10.21 -6.32
N SER A 208 -12.04 9.92 -7.37
CA SER A 208 -12.00 10.67 -8.64
C SER A 208 -12.30 12.18 -8.51
N LYS A 209 -12.95 12.58 -7.42
CA LYS A 209 -13.27 13.98 -7.11
C LYS A 209 -12.23 14.64 -6.19
N GLU A 210 -11.30 13.89 -5.63
CA GLU A 210 -10.32 14.36 -4.69
C GLU A 210 -9.14 15.07 -5.38
N LYS A 211 -8.48 15.97 -4.65
CA LYS A 211 -7.33 16.74 -5.16
C LYS A 211 -6.19 15.82 -5.58
N CYS A 212 -5.89 14.81 -4.76
CA CYS A 212 -4.84 13.84 -5.02
C CYS A 212 -5.08 13.00 -6.28
N PHE A 213 -6.33 12.80 -6.69
CA PHE A 213 -6.65 12.09 -7.93
C PHE A 213 -6.68 13.03 -9.14
N LYS A 214 -7.12 14.29 -8.96
CA LYS A 214 -7.31 15.26 -10.04
C LYS A 214 -6.03 15.98 -10.48
N SER A 215 -5.03 16.08 -9.60
CA SER A 215 -3.81 16.85 -9.87
C SER A 215 -3.04 16.30 -11.06
N SER A 216 -2.65 17.16 -11.98
CA SER A 216 -1.82 16.82 -13.14
C SER A 216 -0.41 16.36 -12.74
N ARG A 217 0.01 16.67 -11.51
CA ARG A 217 1.31 16.24 -10.95
C ARG A 217 1.33 14.76 -10.62
N VAL A 218 0.20 14.16 -10.25
CA VAL A 218 0.12 12.72 -9.96
C VAL A 218 0.13 11.93 -11.26
N LYS A 219 1.16 11.12 -11.46
CA LYS A 219 1.41 10.36 -12.69
C LYS A 219 1.10 8.88 -12.57
N LEU A 220 1.30 8.34 -11.37
CA LEU A 220 1.10 6.92 -11.07
C LEU A 220 0.51 6.77 -9.68
N TRP A 221 -0.41 5.82 -9.53
CA TRP A 221 -0.92 5.35 -8.25
C TRP A 221 -0.89 3.83 -8.22
N ALA A 222 -0.07 3.25 -7.33
CA ALA A 222 -0.02 1.81 -7.12
C ALA A 222 -0.70 1.46 -5.79
N PHE A 223 -1.45 0.34 -5.79
CA PHE A 223 -2.26 -0.08 -4.65
C PHE A 223 -2.39 -1.60 -4.54
N GLY A 224 -2.95 -2.08 -3.43
CA GLY A 224 -3.17 -3.47 -3.06
C GLY A 224 -4.61 -3.79 -2.66
N HIS A 225 -4.77 -4.69 -1.68
CA HIS A 225 -5.96 -5.03 -0.92
C HIS A 225 -7.07 -5.78 -1.67
N THR A 226 -7.25 -5.51 -2.95
CA THR A 226 -8.37 -6.08 -3.74
C THR A 226 -8.11 -7.50 -4.24
N HIS A 227 -6.88 -8.00 -4.12
CA HIS A 227 -6.39 -9.24 -4.73
C HIS A 227 -6.69 -9.35 -6.24
N TYR A 228 -6.85 -8.19 -6.90
CA TYR A 228 -7.12 -8.11 -8.33
C TYR A 228 -6.07 -7.25 -9.03
N ASN A 229 -5.35 -7.87 -9.96
CA ASN A 229 -4.23 -7.22 -10.64
C ASN A 229 -4.69 -6.39 -11.83
N CYS A 230 -4.15 -5.19 -11.96
CA CYS A 230 -4.46 -4.29 -13.05
C CYS A 230 -3.29 -3.37 -13.39
N ASP A 231 -3.30 -2.86 -14.61
CA ASP A 231 -2.35 -1.85 -15.09
C ASP A 231 -3.04 -1.09 -16.23
N PHE A 232 -3.59 0.07 -15.94
CA PHE A 232 -4.34 0.84 -16.92
C PHE A 232 -4.24 2.34 -16.67
N VAL A 233 -4.61 3.10 -17.68
CA VAL A 233 -4.61 4.56 -17.64
C VAL A 233 -6.05 5.08 -17.56
N VAL A 234 -6.25 6.07 -16.69
CA VAL A 234 -7.49 6.85 -16.58
C VAL A 234 -7.24 8.23 -17.16
N ASP A 235 -8.06 8.60 -18.14
CA ASP A 235 -8.10 9.97 -18.65
C ASP A 235 -8.89 10.84 -17.68
N ARG A 236 -8.21 11.83 -17.10
CA ARG A 236 -8.83 12.74 -16.14
C ARG A 236 -9.50 13.90 -16.86
N VAL A 237 -10.70 14.23 -16.40
CA VAL A 237 -11.41 15.43 -16.87
C VAL A 237 -10.62 16.70 -16.54
N ASN A 238 -10.84 17.78 -17.29
CA ASN A 238 -10.24 19.11 -17.13
C ASN A 238 -8.75 19.24 -17.50
N GLY A 239 -8.26 18.42 -18.41
CA GLY A 239 -6.90 18.56 -18.96
C GLY A 239 -5.76 18.19 -18.03
N ALA A 240 -6.04 17.51 -16.92
CA ALA A 240 -5.00 17.07 -15.97
C ALA A 240 -4.07 15.98 -16.54
N GLY A 241 -4.35 15.47 -17.73
CA GLY A 241 -3.59 14.39 -18.37
C GLY A 241 -3.85 13.02 -17.74
N PRO A 242 -3.19 11.97 -18.25
CA PRO A 242 -3.43 10.59 -17.82
C PRO A 242 -2.90 10.31 -16.40
N LEU A 243 -3.60 9.43 -15.69
CA LEU A 243 -3.15 8.81 -14.45
C LEU A 243 -3.06 7.30 -14.65
N ARG A 244 -1.88 6.71 -14.45
CA ARG A 244 -1.70 5.26 -14.46
C ARG A 244 -2.06 4.67 -13.12
N LEU A 245 -2.95 3.68 -13.09
CA LEU A 245 -3.34 2.90 -11.93
C LEU A 245 -2.76 1.49 -12.06
N VAL A 246 -2.08 1.02 -11.01
CA VAL A 246 -1.37 -0.27 -11.03
C VAL A 246 -1.63 -1.03 -9.75
N ALA A 247 -1.92 -2.32 -9.86
CA ALA A 247 -1.96 -3.26 -8.75
C ALA A 247 -1.18 -4.53 -9.12
N ASN A 248 -0.34 -5.01 -8.19
CA ASN A 248 0.43 -6.24 -8.35
C ASN A 248 0.43 -7.03 -7.04
N GLN A 249 -0.64 -7.76 -6.84
CA GLN A 249 -1.06 -8.43 -5.61
C GLN A 249 -0.95 -9.94 -5.79
N ARG A 250 -0.22 -10.60 -4.89
CA ARG A 250 -0.11 -12.07 -4.92
C ARG A 250 -1.42 -12.73 -4.52
N GLY A 251 -2.07 -12.21 -3.49
CA GLY A 251 -3.20 -12.85 -2.84
C GLY A 251 -2.80 -14.03 -1.96
N TYR A 252 -3.77 -14.68 -1.35
CA TYR A 252 -3.53 -15.83 -0.47
C TYR A 252 -2.89 -17.01 -1.21
N TYR A 253 -2.11 -17.81 -0.49
CA TYR A 253 -1.38 -18.95 -1.06
C TYR A 253 -2.26 -19.89 -1.90
N PHE A 254 -3.48 -20.19 -1.42
CA PHE A 254 -4.44 -21.06 -2.11
C PHE A 254 -5.43 -20.33 -3.02
N ALA A 255 -5.34 -19.00 -3.12
CA ALA A 255 -6.23 -18.17 -3.93
C ALA A 255 -5.45 -16.96 -4.47
N GLN A 256 -4.46 -17.25 -5.30
CA GLN A 256 -3.58 -16.22 -5.86
C GLN A 256 -4.30 -15.32 -6.87
N GLY A 257 -3.96 -14.04 -6.85
CA GLY A 257 -4.44 -13.07 -7.83
C GLY A 257 -3.95 -13.40 -9.23
N ALA A 258 -4.88 -13.53 -10.18
CA ALA A 258 -4.52 -13.74 -11.57
C ALA A 258 -3.64 -12.60 -12.09
N GLY A 259 -2.57 -12.93 -12.80
CA GLY A 259 -1.66 -11.93 -13.38
C GLY A 259 -0.67 -11.32 -12.38
N PHE A 260 -0.54 -11.88 -11.17
CA PHE A 260 0.58 -11.53 -10.28
C PHE A 260 1.93 -11.81 -10.96
N ASP A 261 2.82 -10.83 -10.91
CA ASP A 261 4.15 -10.92 -11.49
C ASP A 261 5.18 -10.47 -10.45
N ILE A 262 5.96 -11.43 -9.93
CA ILE A 262 6.99 -11.14 -8.91
C ILE A 262 8.07 -10.16 -9.41
N ASP A 263 8.26 -10.10 -10.73
CA ASP A 263 9.25 -9.26 -11.40
C ASP A 263 8.69 -7.89 -11.85
N LYS A 264 7.42 -7.59 -11.51
CA LYS A 264 6.74 -6.34 -11.93
C LYS A 264 7.49 -5.10 -11.49
N THR A 265 7.83 -4.26 -12.45
CA THR A 265 8.42 -2.94 -12.21
C THR A 265 7.55 -1.82 -12.78
N VAL A 266 7.67 -0.64 -12.19
CA VAL A 266 7.09 0.61 -12.69
C VAL A 266 8.17 1.66 -12.87
N GLU A 267 8.09 2.41 -13.96
CA GLU A 267 8.94 3.58 -14.17
C GLU A 267 8.28 4.81 -13.49
N VAL A 268 9.11 5.58 -12.77
CA VAL A 268 8.70 6.74 -11.99
C VAL A 268 9.59 7.96 -12.23
#